data_22d5f0fc94eee7c56bfd311517d87e6a
#
_entry.id   22d5f0fc94eee7c56bfd311517d87e6a
#
_cell.length_a   1.000
_cell.length_b   1.000
_cell.length_c   1.000
_cell.angle_alpha   90.00
_cell.angle_beta   90.00
_cell.angle_gamma   90.00
#
_symmetry.space_group_name_H-M   'P 1'
#
loop_
_entity.id
_entity.type
_entity.pdbx_description
1 polymer ?
#
loop_
_entity_poly.entity_id
_entity_poly.type
_entity_poly.pdbx_seq_one_letter_code
_entity_poly.pdbx_strand_id
1 'polypeptide(L)'
;TSLANTARMSSPYLNQPRLENRVSSGQGYSYGFFNNNPDLVPEIQETYEIGTELRLLDSRLSFDLTYYNTLCDRQIVENFRSSYGTGFVLNTLNAASTRNEGVELVIGITPIKNKNFNWTIQLNGNKMWNEVLSLPGNVPEFYISDTWLFGNTRGGLVKGGPTTSITATGYLKNNAGEILINPATGIPVVDGNFTVQGDRNPNFTLGINNQMRYKNWSFNMLWDYRNGGDIYNGTDNFLTQRGRSLATDDRKTPIVVKGVLNDGLQNTANPTKNTIAILPYFQQDYYTTMPPSAFIEKNVNWLRLRDMTLNYTFSAKFLNKVKAIKNLGAFVTVNDLVLITNYTGADPATNGNTASTRGVGAAGFDYGNIANPVSWNFGIRAAF
;
A
#
# COMPACT_ATOMS: atom_id res chain seq x y z
N THR A 1 15.11 21.66 11.89
CA THR A 1 15.03 21.86 10.42
C THR A 1 16.23 21.19 9.78
N SER A 2 16.03 20.31 8.83
CA SER A 2 17.09 19.71 8.03
C SER A 2 16.83 19.99 6.56
N LEU A 3 17.89 20.36 5.84
CA LEU A 3 17.90 20.50 4.39
C LEU A 3 18.84 19.44 3.84
N ALA A 4 18.32 18.50 3.09
CA ALA A 4 19.13 17.50 2.41
C ALA A 4 19.03 17.70 0.90
N ASN A 5 20.18 17.72 0.26
CA ASN A 5 20.33 17.81 -1.19
C ASN A 5 20.81 16.44 -1.67
N THR A 6 19.91 15.66 -2.25
CA THR A 6 20.22 14.30 -2.70
C THR A 6 20.33 14.27 -4.21
N ALA A 7 21.55 14.03 -4.72
CA ALA A 7 21.74 13.63 -6.09
C ALA A 7 21.37 12.14 -6.22
N ARG A 8 20.08 11.82 -6.33
CA ARG A 8 19.63 10.47 -6.64
C ARG A 8 19.84 10.18 -8.13
N MET A 9 21.11 9.98 -8.48
CA MET A 9 21.44 9.46 -9.80
C MET A 9 21.57 7.94 -9.66
N SER A 10 20.58 7.20 -10.12
CA SER A 10 20.66 5.73 -10.21
C SER A 10 21.76 5.28 -11.19
N SER A 11 22.19 6.17 -12.03
CA SER A 11 23.31 5.99 -12.96
C SER A 11 24.01 7.31 -13.22
N PRO A 12 25.35 7.36 -13.22
CA PRO A 12 26.12 8.58 -13.58
C PRO A 12 25.89 9.01 -15.02
N TYR A 13 25.16 8.24 -15.82
CA TYR A 13 24.89 8.51 -17.23
C TYR A 13 23.46 9.00 -17.49
N LEU A 14 22.67 9.30 -16.47
CA LEU A 14 21.28 9.80 -16.64
C LEU A 14 21.21 11.15 -17.37
N ASN A 15 22.31 11.91 -17.37
CA ASN A 15 22.43 13.19 -18.04
C ASN A 15 23.07 13.12 -19.44
N GLN A 16 23.43 11.93 -19.93
CA GLN A 16 24.08 11.77 -21.23
C GLN A 16 23.18 11.01 -22.20
N PRO A 17 23.04 11.48 -23.46
CA PRO A 17 22.30 10.73 -24.48
C PRO A 17 23.01 9.40 -24.75
N ARG A 18 22.21 8.33 -24.87
CA ARG A 18 22.70 7.00 -25.19
C ARG A 18 22.35 6.65 -26.63
N LEU A 19 23.37 6.20 -27.36
CA LEU A 19 23.19 5.51 -28.64
C LEU A 19 23.15 4.00 -28.39
N GLU A 20 22.14 3.34 -28.91
CA GLU A 20 21.97 1.90 -28.83
C GLU A 20 22.30 1.26 -30.18
N ASN A 21 23.06 0.15 -30.13
CA ASN A 21 23.30 -0.66 -31.33
C ASN A 21 22.05 -1.49 -31.63
N ARG A 22 21.47 -1.26 -32.81
CA ARG A 22 20.32 -2.04 -33.28
C ARG A 22 20.75 -3.03 -34.34
N VAL A 23 20.96 -4.28 -33.93
CA VAL A 23 21.33 -5.39 -34.78
C VAL A 23 20.30 -5.66 -35.90
N SER A 24 19.03 -5.33 -35.68
CA SER A 24 17.94 -5.52 -36.64
C SER A 24 17.99 -4.62 -37.89
N SER A 25 18.83 -3.58 -37.86
CA SER A 25 18.98 -2.62 -38.98
C SER A 25 20.35 -2.66 -39.66
N GLY A 26 21.08 -3.77 -39.55
CA GLY A 26 22.34 -3.93 -40.29
C GLY A 26 23.53 -3.14 -39.71
N GLN A 27 23.74 -3.15 -38.43
CA GLN A 27 24.90 -2.52 -37.73
C GLN A 27 24.87 -0.98 -37.63
N GLY A 28 23.70 -0.40 -37.50
CA GLY A 28 23.55 1.04 -37.24
C GLY A 28 23.38 1.35 -35.76
N TYR A 29 23.74 2.58 -35.34
CA TYR A 29 23.42 3.15 -34.06
C TYR A 29 22.15 4.01 -34.17
N SER A 30 21.25 3.90 -33.22
CA SER A 30 20.09 4.77 -33.09
C SER A 30 19.94 5.26 -31.65
N TYR A 31 19.22 6.35 -31.47
CA TYR A 31 18.80 6.73 -30.13
C TYR A 31 17.95 5.61 -29.54
N GLY A 32 18.21 5.27 -28.26
CA GLY A 32 17.41 4.32 -27.48
C GLY A 32 16.02 4.86 -27.13
N PHE A 33 15.25 4.05 -26.40
CA PHE A 33 13.95 4.49 -25.86
C PHE A 33 14.08 5.54 -24.76
N PHE A 34 15.29 5.67 -24.18
CA PHE A 34 15.55 6.53 -23.04
C PHE A 34 16.18 7.85 -23.51
N ASN A 35 15.54 8.94 -23.11
CA ASN A 35 16.10 10.27 -23.25
C ASN A 35 16.63 10.73 -21.89
N ASN A 36 17.96 10.78 -21.78
CA ASN A 36 18.61 11.32 -20.61
C ASN A 36 18.58 12.87 -20.66
N ASN A 37 18.48 13.49 -19.51
CA ASN A 37 18.32 14.93 -19.40
C ASN A 37 19.66 15.59 -18.98
N PRO A 38 20.32 16.38 -19.84
CA PRO A 38 21.54 17.08 -19.51
C PRO A 38 21.34 18.19 -18.45
N ASP A 39 20.11 18.70 -18.31
CA ASP A 39 19.76 19.76 -17.37
C ASP A 39 19.28 19.21 -16.02
N LEU A 40 19.54 17.93 -15.74
CA LEU A 40 19.12 17.28 -14.51
C LEU A 40 19.82 17.91 -13.30
N VAL A 41 19.02 18.34 -12.33
CA VAL A 41 19.49 18.91 -11.07
C VAL A 41 19.17 17.96 -9.89
N PRO A 42 19.92 18.06 -8.77
CA PRO A 42 19.62 17.26 -7.58
C PRO A 42 18.22 17.52 -7.00
N GLU A 43 17.62 16.47 -6.45
CA GLU A 43 16.43 16.59 -5.62
C GLU A 43 16.70 17.38 -4.35
N ILE A 44 15.73 18.13 -3.88
CA ILE A 44 15.80 18.88 -2.62
C ILE A 44 14.75 18.31 -1.67
N GLN A 45 15.19 17.98 -0.47
CA GLN A 45 14.30 17.61 0.63
C GLN A 45 14.48 18.58 1.79
N GLU A 46 13.40 19.19 2.21
CA GLU A 46 13.34 20.08 3.36
C GLU A 46 12.41 19.48 4.40
N THR A 47 12.91 19.28 5.62
CA THR A 47 12.14 18.66 6.70
C THR A 47 12.13 19.55 7.94
N TYR A 48 10.95 19.79 8.46
CA TYR A 48 10.71 20.43 9.75
C TYR A 48 10.18 19.39 10.73
N GLU A 49 10.81 19.28 11.88
CA GLU A 49 10.40 18.37 12.94
C GLU A 49 10.28 19.11 14.26
N ILE A 50 9.25 18.79 15.02
CA ILE A 50 9.08 19.23 16.39
C ILE A 50 8.59 18.05 17.21
N GLY A 51 9.23 17.80 18.35
CA GLY A 51 8.90 16.67 19.19
C GLY A 51 9.10 16.96 20.67
N THR A 52 8.58 16.08 21.48
CA THR A 52 8.75 16.11 22.93
C THR A 52 8.91 14.70 23.46
N GLU A 53 9.88 14.51 24.33
CA GLU A 53 10.07 13.28 25.09
C GLU A 53 9.84 13.56 26.58
N LEU A 54 8.96 12.79 27.19
CA LEU A 54 8.64 12.88 28.62
C LEU A 54 8.84 11.52 29.30
N ARG A 55 9.44 11.54 30.47
CA ARG A 55 9.56 10.37 31.36
C ARG A 55 9.00 10.71 32.71
N LEU A 56 7.99 9.99 33.14
CA LEU A 56 7.21 10.25 34.32
C LEU A 56 7.16 8.99 35.21
N LEU A 57 6.82 9.15 36.49
CA LEU A 57 6.60 8.08 37.44
C LEU A 57 7.81 7.12 37.55
N ASP A 58 9.00 7.65 37.80
CA ASP A 58 10.25 6.86 37.84
C ASP A 58 10.46 6.01 36.59
N SER A 59 10.20 6.61 35.41
CA SER A 59 10.29 5.97 34.09
C SER A 59 9.31 4.81 33.89
N ARG A 60 8.22 4.77 34.64
CA ARG A 60 7.12 3.81 34.39
C ARG A 60 6.21 4.25 33.25
N LEU A 61 6.19 5.53 32.95
CA LEU A 61 5.50 6.11 31.82
C LEU A 61 6.51 6.92 31.01
N SER A 62 6.67 6.57 29.75
CA SER A 62 7.39 7.36 28.76
C SER A 62 6.45 7.75 27.65
N PHE A 63 6.64 8.94 27.12
CA PHE A 63 5.86 9.50 26.04
C PHE A 63 6.81 10.22 25.10
N ASP A 64 6.78 9.86 23.83
CA ASP A 64 7.54 10.50 22.77
C ASP A 64 6.56 10.82 21.65
N LEU A 65 6.44 12.10 21.31
CA LEU A 65 5.56 12.60 20.27
C LEU A 65 6.36 13.46 19.32
N THR A 66 6.33 13.15 18.04
CA THR A 66 6.98 13.92 16.99
C THR A 66 5.97 14.26 15.90
N TYR A 67 5.93 15.52 15.50
CA TYR A 67 5.31 15.99 14.26
C TYR A 67 6.39 16.33 13.27
N TYR A 68 6.22 15.90 12.03
CA TYR A 68 7.11 16.23 10.93
C TYR A 68 6.34 16.76 9.72
N ASN A 69 7.02 17.61 8.93
CA ASN A 69 6.58 18.06 7.62
C ASN A 69 7.77 18.05 6.68
N THR A 70 7.69 17.29 5.61
CA THR A 70 8.75 17.10 4.63
C THR A 70 8.25 17.53 3.26
N LEU A 71 8.90 18.51 2.69
CA LEU A 71 8.75 18.92 1.29
C LEU A 71 9.87 18.27 0.47
N CYS A 72 9.49 17.50 -0.54
CA CYS A 72 10.40 17.01 -1.55
C CYS A 72 10.16 17.76 -2.86
N ASP A 73 11.14 18.48 -3.33
CA ASP A 73 11.07 19.28 -4.55
C ASP A 73 12.05 18.80 -5.61
N ARG A 74 11.77 19.10 -6.88
CA ARG A 74 12.59 18.70 -8.02
C ARG A 74 12.84 17.21 -8.08
N GLN A 75 11.87 16.39 -7.66
CA GLN A 75 12.00 14.95 -7.67
C GLN A 75 12.33 14.44 -9.08
N ILE A 76 13.33 13.57 -9.16
CA ILE A 76 13.76 12.96 -10.42
C ILE A 76 12.79 11.83 -10.76
N VAL A 77 12.05 12.05 -11.83
CA VAL A 77 11.13 11.08 -12.40
C VAL A 77 11.84 10.38 -13.55
N GLU A 78 12.23 9.13 -13.33
CA GLU A 78 12.80 8.27 -14.35
C GLU A 78 11.69 7.60 -15.17
N ASN A 79 11.97 7.38 -16.44
CA ASN A 79 11.07 6.65 -17.33
C ASN A 79 9.70 7.35 -17.53
N PHE A 80 9.68 8.67 -17.47
CA PHE A 80 8.50 9.42 -17.83
C PHE A 80 8.15 9.18 -19.30
N ARG A 81 6.97 8.63 -19.54
CA ARG A 81 6.52 8.29 -20.89
C ARG A 81 6.02 9.52 -21.63
N SER A 82 6.71 9.91 -22.68
CA SER A 82 6.28 10.97 -23.59
C SER A 82 5.57 10.40 -24.81
N SER A 83 4.90 11.29 -25.56
CA SER A 83 4.38 10.95 -26.88
C SER A 83 5.51 10.52 -27.83
N TYR A 84 5.23 9.56 -28.70
CA TYR A 84 6.17 9.12 -29.75
C TYR A 84 6.65 10.24 -30.68
N GLY A 85 5.90 11.34 -30.78
CA GLY A 85 6.27 12.50 -31.59
C GLY A 85 7.55 13.22 -31.15
N THR A 86 8.05 12.94 -29.93
CA THR A 86 9.33 13.51 -29.44
C THR A 86 10.56 12.71 -29.88
N GLY A 87 10.40 11.55 -30.49
CA GLY A 87 11.48 10.62 -30.86
C GLY A 87 11.97 9.74 -29.71
N PHE A 88 11.61 10.06 -28.46
CA PHE A 88 11.94 9.28 -27.28
C PHE A 88 10.67 8.88 -26.52
N VAL A 89 10.65 7.66 -26.01
CA VAL A 89 9.47 7.12 -25.29
C VAL A 89 9.57 7.41 -23.79
N LEU A 90 10.77 7.30 -23.22
CA LEU A 90 11.02 7.42 -21.80
C LEU A 90 12.01 8.56 -21.53
N ASN A 91 11.61 9.52 -20.73
CA ASN A 91 12.41 10.68 -20.36
C ASN A 91 12.72 10.68 -18.86
N THR A 92 13.85 11.27 -18.49
CA THR A 92 14.22 11.55 -17.09
C THR A 92 14.10 13.04 -16.85
N LEU A 93 13.29 13.45 -15.89
CA LEU A 93 12.95 14.85 -15.63
C LEU A 93 12.98 15.15 -14.13
N ASN A 94 13.38 16.39 -13.76
CA ASN A 94 13.03 16.95 -12.45
C ASN A 94 11.61 17.50 -12.52
N ALA A 95 10.64 16.77 -11.99
CA ALA A 95 9.31 16.95 -12.50
C ALA A 95 8.20 17.00 -11.46
N ALA A 96 8.46 16.56 -10.24
CA ALA A 96 7.43 16.47 -9.23
C ALA A 96 7.86 17.15 -7.92
N SER A 97 6.87 17.66 -7.22
CA SER A 97 7.01 18.09 -5.82
C SER A 97 5.94 17.42 -5.00
N THR A 98 6.33 16.90 -3.84
CA THR A 98 5.40 16.21 -2.91
C THR A 98 5.61 16.72 -1.50
N ARG A 99 4.54 16.70 -0.72
CA ARG A 99 4.56 16.96 0.71
C ARG A 99 4.18 15.70 1.47
N ASN A 100 4.94 15.40 2.51
CA ASN A 100 4.61 14.36 3.47
C ASN A 100 4.65 14.98 4.86
N GLU A 101 3.58 14.85 5.61
CA GLU A 101 3.50 15.31 7.00
C GLU A 101 2.87 14.22 7.86
N GLY A 102 3.23 14.21 9.13
CA GLY A 102 2.69 13.18 10.00
C GLY A 102 2.99 13.39 11.46
N VAL A 103 2.39 12.49 12.24
CA VAL A 103 2.55 12.42 13.68
C VAL A 103 3.00 11.01 14.04
N GLU A 104 4.09 10.92 14.78
CA GLU A 104 4.60 9.69 15.37
C GLU A 104 4.48 9.75 16.89
N LEU A 105 4.02 8.64 17.48
CA LEU A 105 3.77 8.54 18.89
C LEU A 105 4.33 7.23 19.42
N VAL A 106 5.19 7.32 20.45
CA VAL A 106 5.65 6.16 21.21
C VAL A 106 5.25 6.34 22.68
N ILE A 107 4.50 5.40 23.23
CA ILE A 107 4.14 5.37 24.65
C ILE A 107 4.67 4.09 25.26
N GLY A 108 5.51 4.23 26.27
CA GLY A 108 5.98 3.13 27.10
C GLY A 108 5.29 3.17 28.48
N ILE A 109 4.67 2.06 28.87
CA ILE A 109 3.98 1.93 30.17
C ILE A 109 4.53 0.70 30.88
N THR A 110 4.92 0.85 32.14
CA THR A 110 5.29 -0.26 33.01
C THR A 110 4.30 -0.35 34.17
N PRO A 111 3.12 -0.97 34.00
CA PRO A 111 2.07 -1.01 35.00
C PRO A 111 2.53 -1.72 36.26
N ILE A 112 3.30 -2.79 36.12
CA ILE A 112 3.77 -3.61 37.25
C ILE A 112 5.28 -3.78 37.14
N LYS A 113 5.99 -3.39 38.19
CA LYS A 113 7.43 -3.57 38.33
C LYS A 113 7.74 -3.98 39.74
N ASN A 114 7.99 -5.26 39.96
CA ASN A 114 8.43 -5.78 41.26
C ASN A 114 9.51 -6.86 41.07
N LYS A 115 10.03 -7.41 42.18
CA LYS A 115 11.13 -8.39 42.14
C LYS A 115 10.85 -9.64 41.27
N ASN A 116 9.61 -10.09 41.25
CA ASN A 116 9.24 -11.35 40.61
C ASN A 116 8.51 -11.15 39.26
N PHE A 117 7.83 -10.02 39.08
CA PHE A 117 7.02 -9.76 37.89
C PHE A 117 7.26 -8.36 37.35
N ASN A 118 7.52 -8.26 36.06
CA ASN A 118 7.62 -7.02 35.32
C ASN A 118 6.73 -7.12 34.09
N TRP A 119 5.89 -6.10 33.90
CA TRP A 119 5.05 -5.98 32.68
C TRP A 119 5.28 -4.62 32.06
N THR A 120 5.71 -4.61 30.82
CA THR A 120 5.92 -3.41 30.00
C THR A 120 5.06 -3.50 28.76
N ILE A 121 4.39 -2.41 28.43
CA ILE A 121 3.60 -2.23 27.22
C ILE A 121 4.24 -1.07 26.46
N GLN A 122 4.52 -1.28 25.18
CA GLN A 122 4.94 -0.21 24.26
C GLN A 122 3.93 -0.07 23.15
N LEU A 123 3.42 1.13 22.95
CA LEU A 123 2.53 1.51 21.87
C LEU A 123 3.31 2.38 20.90
N ASN A 124 3.27 2.04 19.61
CA ASN A 124 3.88 2.81 18.53
C ASN A 124 2.78 3.19 17.57
N GLY A 125 2.40 4.46 17.53
CA GLY A 125 1.37 4.99 16.64
C GLY A 125 1.95 5.86 15.53
N ASN A 126 1.40 5.77 14.34
CA ASN A 126 1.75 6.64 13.23
C ASN A 126 0.50 7.07 12.46
N LYS A 127 0.45 8.35 12.12
CA LYS A 127 -0.51 8.91 11.16
C LYS A 127 0.22 9.81 10.19
N MET A 128 0.05 9.56 8.90
CA MET A 128 0.69 10.31 7.83
C MET A 128 -0.35 10.91 6.89
N TRP A 129 -0.07 12.09 6.38
CA TRP A 129 -0.75 12.72 5.25
C TRP A 129 0.27 12.98 4.16
N ASN A 130 -0.13 12.89 2.93
CA ASN A 130 0.74 13.14 1.80
C ASN A 130 -0.02 13.77 0.65
N GLU A 131 0.64 14.58 -0.15
CA GLU A 131 0.05 15.31 -1.25
C GLU A 131 1.05 15.49 -2.40
N VAL A 132 0.57 15.36 -3.61
CA VAL A 132 1.29 15.73 -4.84
C VAL A 132 1.07 17.19 -5.13
N LEU A 133 2.06 18.05 -4.93
CA LEU A 133 1.96 19.49 -5.12
C LEU A 133 2.07 19.89 -6.59
N SER A 134 2.94 19.23 -7.32
CA SER A 134 3.14 19.50 -8.75
C SER A 134 3.54 18.24 -9.52
N LEU A 135 3.20 18.24 -10.80
CA LEU A 135 3.64 17.26 -11.80
C LEU A 135 4.19 18.00 -13.04
N PRO A 136 4.94 17.33 -13.93
CA PRO A 136 5.51 17.97 -15.12
C PRO A 136 4.44 18.50 -16.05
N GLY A 137 4.52 19.78 -16.40
CA GLY A 137 3.70 20.39 -17.44
C GLY A 137 2.19 20.16 -17.26
N ASN A 138 1.53 19.72 -18.32
CA ASN A 138 0.09 19.42 -18.34
C ASN A 138 -0.19 17.92 -18.20
N VAL A 139 0.64 17.19 -17.48
CA VAL A 139 0.45 15.76 -17.28
C VAL A 139 -0.70 15.52 -16.30
N PRO A 140 -1.79 14.86 -16.69
CA PRO A 140 -2.93 14.63 -15.81
C PRO A 140 -2.61 13.61 -14.72
N GLU A 141 -1.74 12.64 -15.02
CA GLU A 141 -1.34 11.56 -14.12
C GLU A 141 0.09 11.13 -14.44
N PHE A 142 0.88 10.89 -13.40
CA PHE A 142 2.11 10.13 -13.49
C PHE A 142 2.00 8.88 -12.62
N TYR A 143 2.25 7.70 -13.16
CA TYR A 143 2.14 6.46 -12.40
C TYR A 143 3.51 5.88 -12.07
N ILE A 144 3.69 5.55 -10.79
CA ILE A 144 4.89 4.91 -10.24
C ILE A 144 4.83 3.40 -10.25
N SER A 145 3.63 2.86 -10.41
CA SER A 145 3.35 1.44 -10.53
C SER A 145 2.24 1.21 -11.54
N ASP A 146 2.37 0.17 -12.34
CA ASP A 146 1.41 -0.21 -13.38
C ASP A 146 1.10 -1.69 -13.29
N THR A 147 -0.15 -2.05 -13.45
CA THR A 147 -0.67 -3.38 -13.19
C THR A 147 -1.41 -3.96 -14.38
N TRP A 148 -0.78 -3.99 -15.49
CA TRP A 148 -1.32 -4.43 -16.78
C TRP A 148 -2.05 -5.77 -16.75
N LEU A 149 -1.62 -6.67 -15.88
CA LEU A 149 -2.09 -8.06 -15.90
C LEU A 149 -3.50 -8.24 -15.33
N PHE A 150 -3.95 -7.34 -14.43
CA PHE A 150 -5.18 -7.54 -13.68
C PHE A 150 -6.00 -6.24 -13.58
N GLY A 151 -6.45 -5.73 -14.72
CA GLY A 151 -7.38 -4.63 -14.76
C GLY A 151 -6.75 -3.23 -14.86
N ASN A 152 -5.46 -3.12 -15.15
CA ASN A 152 -4.79 -1.84 -15.43
C ASN A 152 -5.03 -0.77 -14.35
N THR A 153 -4.85 -1.15 -13.09
CA THR A 153 -4.89 -0.26 -11.93
C THR A 153 -3.49 0.26 -11.66
N ARG A 154 -3.35 1.50 -11.21
CA ARG A 154 -2.05 2.16 -11.07
C ARG A 154 -1.87 2.79 -9.71
N GLY A 155 -0.63 2.85 -9.22
CA GLY A 155 -0.21 3.80 -8.20
C GLY A 155 0.03 5.14 -8.88
N GLY A 156 -1.04 5.84 -9.26
CA GLY A 156 -0.98 7.06 -10.04
C GLY A 156 -0.87 8.30 -9.16
N LEU A 157 0.04 9.20 -9.52
CA LEU A 157 0.16 10.51 -8.90
C LEU A 157 -0.66 11.50 -9.71
N VAL A 158 -1.58 12.19 -9.02
CA VAL A 158 -2.42 13.24 -9.59
C VAL A 158 -2.22 14.50 -8.74
N LYS A 159 -2.03 15.65 -9.36
CA LYS A 159 -1.82 16.92 -8.64
C LYS A 159 -2.98 17.19 -7.68
N GLY A 160 -2.66 17.52 -6.43
CA GLY A 160 -3.61 17.72 -5.33
C GLY A 160 -4.15 16.41 -4.71
N GLY A 161 -3.78 15.26 -5.25
CA GLY A 161 -4.11 13.95 -4.69
C GLY A 161 -2.99 13.38 -3.82
N PRO A 162 -3.29 12.29 -3.09
CA PRO A 162 -2.27 11.62 -2.28
C PRO A 162 -1.23 10.91 -3.14
N THR A 163 0.01 10.82 -2.63
CA THR A 163 1.10 10.08 -3.28
C THR A 163 0.88 8.57 -3.26
N THR A 164 -0.07 8.12 -2.46
CA THR A 164 -0.48 6.73 -2.28
C THR A 164 -1.77 6.38 -3.01
N SER A 165 -2.19 7.21 -3.97
CA SER A 165 -3.40 7.00 -4.76
C SER A 165 -3.42 5.64 -5.46
N ILE A 166 -4.64 5.13 -5.62
CA ILE A 166 -4.96 4.10 -6.60
C ILE A 166 -5.73 4.79 -7.72
N THR A 167 -5.17 4.84 -8.92
CA THR A 167 -5.85 5.33 -10.11
C THR A 167 -6.31 4.16 -10.97
N ALA A 168 -7.53 4.28 -11.49
CA ALA A 168 -8.14 3.24 -12.30
C ALA A 168 -9.29 3.84 -13.13
N THR A 169 -9.76 3.08 -14.11
CA THR A 169 -11.05 3.35 -14.75
C THR A 169 -12.18 3.00 -13.80
N GLY A 170 -13.27 3.76 -13.86
CA GLY A 170 -14.44 3.59 -13.01
C GLY A 170 -15.73 3.52 -13.81
N TYR A 171 -16.85 3.51 -13.11
CA TYR A 171 -18.14 3.70 -13.77
C TYR A 171 -18.35 5.17 -14.11
N LEU A 172 -18.89 5.43 -15.30
CA LEU A 172 -19.31 6.74 -15.70
C LEU A 172 -20.47 7.21 -14.79
N LYS A 173 -20.43 8.46 -14.35
CA LYS A 173 -21.40 9.03 -13.42
C LYS A 173 -21.99 10.31 -13.95
N ASN A 174 -23.22 10.61 -13.53
CA ASN A 174 -23.83 11.92 -13.77
C ASN A 174 -23.25 12.99 -12.81
N ASN A 175 -23.69 14.24 -12.96
CA ASN A 175 -23.25 15.36 -12.11
C ASN A 175 -23.62 15.18 -10.62
N ALA A 176 -24.60 14.33 -10.31
CA ALA A 176 -24.99 13.98 -8.94
C ALA A 176 -24.21 12.77 -8.37
N GLY A 177 -23.29 12.17 -9.15
CA GLY A 177 -22.49 11.02 -8.73
C GLY A 177 -23.18 9.67 -8.90
N GLU A 178 -24.35 9.60 -9.53
CA GLU A 178 -25.05 8.35 -9.80
C GLU A 178 -24.46 7.65 -11.02
N ILE A 179 -24.35 6.32 -10.95
CA ILE A 179 -23.80 5.49 -12.04
C ILE A 179 -24.72 5.56 -13.27
N LEU A 180 -24.12 5.77 -14.44
CA LEU A 180 -24.83 5.74 -15.71
C LEU A 180 -24.97 4.31 -16.22
N ILE A 181 -26.19 3.99 -16.62
CA ILE A 181 -26.60 2.66 -17.10
C ILE A 181 -26.94 2.73 -18.58
N ASN A 182 -26.44 1.79 -19.34
CA ASN A 182 -26.79 1.65 -20.75
C ASN A 182 -28.28 1.29 -20.90
N PRO A 183 -29.11 2.15 -21.55
CA PRO A 183 -30.54 1.94 -21.63
C PRO A 183 -30.93 0.70 -22.48
N ALA A 184 -30.03 0.19 -23.31
CA ALA A 184 -30.31 -1.00 -24.13
C ALA A 184 -30.02 -2.32 -23.41
N THR A 185 -29.09 -2.31 -22.43
CA THR A 185 -28.58 -3.54 -21.83
C THR A 185 -28.79 -3.63 -20.31
N GLY A 186 -29.00 -2.48 -19.63
CA GLY A 186 -29.01 -2.41 -18.16
C GLY A 186 -27.62 -2.48 -17.52
N ILE A 187 -26.54 -2.65 -18.32
CA ILE A 187 -25.17 -2.76 -17.83
C ILE A 187 -24.62 -1.34 -17.55
N PRO A 188 -23.87 -1.14 -16.44
CA PRO A 188 -23.20 0.12 -16.16
C PRO A 188 -22.20 0.52 -17.23
N VAL A 189 -22.18 1.81 -17.56
CA VAL A 189 -21.22 2.37 -18.52
C VAL A 189 -19.88 2.61 -17.84
N VAL A 190 -18.78 2.17 -18.43
CA VAL A 190 -17.42 2.39 -17.93
C VAL A 190 -16.88 3.71 -18.47
N ASP A 191 -16.26 4.50 -17.59
CA ASP A 191 -15.46 5.66 -17.98
C ASP A 191 -14.05 5.19 -18.39
N GLY A 192 -13.61 5.54 -19.58
CA GLY A 192 -12.28 5.21 -20.08
C GLY A 192 -11.15 6.03 -19.46
N ASN A 193 -11.47 7.08 -18.71
CA ASN A 193 -10.49 7.94 -18.06
C ASN A 193 -9.98 7.34 -16.76
N PHE A 194 -8.66 7.46 -16.54
CA PHE A 194 -8.06 7.14 -15.24
C PHE A 194 -8.27 8.29 -14.27
N THR A 195 -8.86 7.99 -13.14
CA THR A 195 -9.08 8.94 -12.05
C THR A 195 -8.68 8.31 -10.73
N VAL A 196 -8.49 9.13 -9.69
CA VAL A 196 -8.23 8.63 -8.33
C VAL A 196 -9.47 7.88 -7.85
N GLN A 197 -9.32 6.59 -7.66
CA GLN A 197 -10.37 5.69 -7.22
C GLN A 197 -10.17 5.21 -5.78
N GLY A 198 -8.99 5.41 -5.20
CA GLY A 198 -8.68 5.02 -3.84
C GLY A 198 -7.40 5.64 -3.31
N ASP A 199 -7.19 5.48 -2.01
CA ASP A 199 -5.96 5.84 -1.32
C ASP A 199 -5.49 4.68 -0.44
N ARG A 200 -4.27 4.22 -0.66
CA ARG A 200 -3.64 3.12 0.10
C ARG A 200 -3.15 3.55 1.48
N ASN A 201 -3.10 4.87 1.74
CA ASN A 201 -2.65 5.39 3.01
C ASN A 201 -3.65 5.05 4.12
N PRO A 202 -3.22 4.43 5.24
CA PRO A 202 -4.12 4.21 6.37
C PRO A 202 -4.47 5.52 7.08
N ASN A 203 -5.61 5.54 7.75
CA ASN A 203 -5.96 6.63 8.65
C ASN A 203 -4.94 6.72 9.79
N PHE A 204 -4.49 5.58 10.31
CA PHE A 204 -3.37 5.42 11.23
C PHE A 204 -2.97 3.95 11.36
N THR A 205 -1.77 3.73 11.89
CA THR A 205 -1.28 2.40 12.29
C THR A 205 -0.89 2.40 13.76
N LEU A 206 -1.02 1.25 14.42
CA LEU A 206 -0.68 1.08 15.84
C LEU A 206 -0.01 -0.28 16.06
N GLY A 207 1.24 -0.25 16.50
CA GLY A 207 1.94 -1.41 17.03
C GLY A 207 1.80 -1.49 18.55
N ILE A 208 1.46 -2.67 19.09
CA ILE A 208 1.31 -2.90 20.52
C ILE A 208 2.24 -4.05 20.90
N ASN A 209 3.32 -3.72 21.58
CA ASN A 209 4.26 -4.69 22.10
C ASN A 209 4.05 -4.90 23.60
N ASN A 210 3.69 -6.11 24.00
CA ASN A 210 3.55 -6.52 25.39
C ASN A 210 4.72 -7.41 25.80
N GLN A 211 5.41 -7.01 26.85
CA GLN A 211 6.53 -7.77 27.42
C GLN A 211 6.22 -8.07 28.88
N MET A 212 6.14 -9.35 29.21
CA MET A 212 5.91 -9.84 30.57
C MET A 212 7.06 -10.73 31.00
N ARG A 213 7.59 -10.48 32.20
CA ARG A 213 8.62 -11.30 32.81
C ARG A 213 8.18 -11.74 34.20
N TYR A 214 8.10 -13.05 34.38
CA TYR A 214 7.80 -13.64 35.69
C TYR A 214 8.89 -14.62 36.06
N LYS A 215 9.72 -14.24 37.05
CA LYS A 215 10.89 -15.04 37.47
C LYS A 215 11.76 -15.43 36.26
N ASN A 216 11.76 -16.71 35.90
CA ASN A 216 12.53 -17.30 34.80
C ASN A 216 11.80 -17.34 33.44
N TRP A 217 10.53 -16.94 33.43
CA TRP A 217 9.70 -16.88 32.25
C TRP A 217 9.72 -15.48 31.66
N SER A 218 9.82 -15.38 30.34
CA SER A 218 9.49 -14.15 29.62
C SER A 218 8.51 -14.45 28.51
N PHE A 219 7.51 -13.60 28.39
CA PHE A 219 6.49 -13.66 27.37
C PHE A 219 6.47 -12.34 26.63
N ASN A 220 6.52 -12.40 25.30
CA ASN A 220 6.44 -11.25 24.42
C ASN A 220 5.38 -11.48 23.38
N MET A 221 4.61 -10.45 23.03
CA MET A 221 3.69 -10.49 21.91
C MET A 221 3.58 -9.12 21.24
N LEU A 222 3.57 -9.13 19.91
CA LEU A 222 3.45 -7.95 19.08
C LEU A 222 2.14 -8.03 18.28
N TRP A 223 1.27 -7.07 18.57
CA TRP A 223 0.09 -6.81 17.77
C TRP A 223 0.33 -5.66 16.80
N ASP A 224 -0.18 -5.80 15.58
CA ASP A 224 -0.18 -4.80 14.53
C ASP A 224 -1.62 -4.48 14.15
N TYR A 225 -2.01 -3.24 14.35
CA TYR A 225 -3.32 -2.73 13.98
C TYR A 225 -3.18 -1.67 12.89
N ARG A 226 -3.94 -1.83 11.84
CA ARG A 226 -4.11 -0.81 10.79
C ARG A 226 -5.57 -0.41 10.70
N ASN A 227 -5.81 0.88 10.64
CA ASN A 227 -7.13 1.44 10.40
C ASN A 227 -7.17 2.15 9.05
N GLY A 228 -8.04 1.70 8.17
CA GLY A 228 -8.25 2.35 6.87
C GLY A 228 -7.17 2.08 5.83
N GLY A 229 -7.28 2.82 4.76
CA GLY A 229 -6.55 2.60 3.52
C GLY A 229 -7.27 1.61 2.60
N ASP A 230 -7.13 1.83 1.31
CA ASP A 230 -7.81 1.03 0.28
C ASP A 230 -6.86 -0.01 -0.29
N ILE A 231 -7.43 -1.12 -0.75
CA ILE A 231 -6.68 -2.20 -1.40
C ILE A 231 -7.37 -2.55 -2.71
N TYR A 232 -6.61 -2.60 -3.78
CA TYR A 232 -7.09 -3.17 -5.03
C TYR A 232 -6.99 -4.68 -4.99
N ASN A 233 -8.14 -5.36 -5.02
CA ASN A 233 -8.24 -6.82 -5.07
C ASN A 233 -8.23 -7.30 -6.53
N GLY A 234 -7.05 -7.29 -7.16
CA GLY A 234 -6.86 -7.75 -8.54
C GLY A 234 -7.08 -9.25 -8.68
N THR A 235 -6.90 -10.01 -7.60
CA THR A 235 -7.20 -11.44 -7.57
C THR A 235 -8.69 -11.67 -7.79
N ASP A 236 -9.56 -10.97 -7.07
CA ASP A 236 -11.01 -11.10 -7.25
C ASP A 236 -11.47 -10.54 -8.60
N ASN A 237 -10.86 -9.45 -9.09
CA ASN A 237 -11.11 -8.97 -10.45
C ASN A 237 -10.86 -10.08 -11.48
N PHE A 238 -9.69 -10.73 -11.42
CA PHE A 238 -9.35 -11.82 -12.32
C PHE A 238 -10.32 -13.01 -12.21
N LEU A 239 -10.69 -13.40 -11.00
CA LEU A 239 -11.62 -14.50 -10.74
C LEU A 239 -13.03 -14.16 -11.21
N THR A 240 -13.50 -12.93 -10.98
CA THR A 240 -14.83 -12.46 -11.39
C THR A 240 -14.99 -12.46 -12.90
N GLN A 241 -14.02 -11.90 -13.64
CA GLN A 241 -14.05 -11.88 -15.10
C GLN A 241 -14.09 -13.29 -15.71
N ARG A 242 -13.64 -14.31 -14.98
CA ARG A 242 -13.61 -15.71 -15.40
C ARG A 242 -14.74 -16.55 -14.78
N GLY A 243 -15.63 -15.93 -14.02
CA GLY A 243 -16.73 -16.62 -13.35
C GLY A 243 -16.26 -17.62 -12.30
N ARG A 244 -15.16 -17.34 -11.60
CA ARG A 244 -14.56 -18.16 -10.54
C ARG A 244 -14.68 -17.53 -9.16
N SER A 245 -15.04 -16.25 -9.06
CA SER A 245 -15.36 -15.60 -7.79
C SER A 245 -16.72 -16.08 -7.27
N LEU A 246 -16.86 -16.19 -5.95
CA LEU A 246 -18.14 -16.48 -5.28
C LEU A 246 -19.23 -15.45 -5.65
N ALA A 247 -18.84 -14.20 -5.92
CA ALA A 247 -19.76 -13.16 -6.38
C ALA A 247 -20.43 -13.51 -7.74
N THR A 248 -19.88 -14.47 -8.47
CA THR A 248 -20.41 -14.92 -9.77
C THR A 248 -21.19 -16.24 -9.70
N ASP A 249 -21.44 -16.81 -8.52
CA ASP A 249 -22.11 -18.10 -8.37
C ASP A 249 -23.59 -18.03 -8.77
N ASP A 250 -24.31 -17.02 -8.31
CA ASP A 250 -25.70 -16.79 -8.68
C ASP A 250 -25.79 -15.97 -9.97
N ARG A 251 -25.89 -16.67 -11.10
CA ARG A 251 -26.03 -16.07 -12.43
C ARG A 251 -27.47 -16.10 -12.95
N LYS A 252 -28.37 -16.74 -12.21
CA LYS A 252 -29.76 -16.97 -12.65
C LYS A 252 -30.74 -15.99 -12.01
N THR A 253 -30.35 -15.30 -10.97
CA THR A 253 -31.16 -14.24 -10.36
C THR A 253 -30.99 -12.92 -11.13
N PRO A 254 -32.08 -12.30 -11.59
CA PRO A 254 -32.01 -11.00 -12.24
C PRO A 254 -31.48 -9.91 -11.30
N ILE A 255 -30.61 -9.04 -11.80
CA ILE A 255 -29.98 -7.94 -11.07
C ILE A 255 -30.41 -6.62 -11.71
N VAL A 256 -30.93 -5.69 -10.91
CA VAL A 256 -31.14 -4.30 -11.31
C VAL A 256 -30.05 -3.44 -10.67
N VAL A 257 -29.12 -2.93 -11.47
CA VAL A 257 -28.05 -2.09 -10.95
C VAL A 257 -28.58 -0.71 -10.60
N LYS A 258 -28.30 -0.25 -9.39
CA LYS A 258 -28.70 1.09 -8.93
C LYS A 258 -27.98 2.16 -9.73
N GLY A 259 -28.73 3.04 -10.38
CA GLY A 259 -28.19 4.14 -11.18
C GLY A 259 -29.28 4.80 -12.01
N VAL A 260 -28.87 5.64 -12.94
CA VAL A 260 -29.74 6.34 -13.89
C VAL A 260 -29.38 6.00 -15.32
N LEU A 261 -30.36 6.02 -16.22
CA LEU A 261 -30.11 5.70 -17.62
C LEU A 261 -29.26 6.78 -18.30
N ASN A 262 -28.36 6.36 -19.16
CA ASN A 262 -27.61 7.24 -20.05
C ASN A 262 -28.44 7.53 -21.32
N ASP A 263 -29.56 8.22 -21.15
CA ASP A 263 -30.58 8.48 -22.16
C ASP A 263 -30.68 9.92 -22.62
N GLY A 264 -29.74 10.78 -22.20
CA GLY A 264 -29.75 12.22 -22.44
C GLY A 264 -30.39 13.04 -21.31
N LEU A 265 -31.10 12.39 -20.38
CA LEU A 265 -31.76 13.05 -19.24
C LEU A 265 -30.99 12.92 -17.93
N GLN A 266 -29.85 12.22 -17.94
CA GLN A 266 -29.07 11.85 -16.75
C GLN A 266 -28.60 13.03 -15.87
N ASN A 267 -28.53 14.25 -16.43
CA ASN A 267 -28.11 15.47 -15.72
C ASN A 267 -29.27 16.47 -15.53
N THR A 268 -30.49 16.04 -15.74
CA THR A 268 -31.70 16.88 -15.49
C THR A 268 -32.13 16.81 -14.02
N ALA A 269 -33.12 17.62 -13.64
CA ALA A 269 -33.69 17.59 -12.28
C ALA A 269 -34.36 16.26 -11.94
N ASN A 270 -34.84 15.51 -12.96
CA ASN A 270 -35.51 14.23 -12.80
C ASN A 270 -34.92 13.20 -13.75
N PRO A 271 -33.71 12.65 -13.43
CA PRO A 271 -33.09 11.64 -14.28
C PRO A 271 -33.88 10.34 -14.27
N THR A 272 -33.89 9.63 -15.39
CA THR A 272 -34.59 8.35 -15.53
C THR A 272 -33.87 7.29 -14.67
N LYS A 273 -34.56 6.77 -13.64
CA LYS A 273 -34.03 5.68 -12.80
C LYS A 273 -33.93 4.38 -13.59
N ASN A 274 -32.86 3.63 -13.35
CA ASN A 274 -32.72 2.30 -13.95
C ASN A 274 -33.70 1.30 -13.33
N THR A 275 -34.45 0.61 -14.18
CA THR A 275 -35.33 -0.52 -13.83
C THR A 275 -35.03 -1.75 -14.68
N ILE A 276 -34.01 -1.69 -15.53
CA ILE A 276 -33.67 -2.77 -16.47
C ILE A 276 -32.94 -3.86 -15.71
N ALA A 277 -33.51 -5.05 -15.74
CA ALA A 277 -32.90 -6.23 -15.13
C ALA A 277 -31.87 -6.85 -16.06
N ILE A 278 -30.70 -7.16 -15.53
CA ILE A 278 -29.66 -7.96 -16.17
C ILE A 278 -29.82 -9.38 -15.68
N LEU A 279 -29.78 -10.36 -16.61
CA LEU A 279 -29.64 -11.76 -16.24
C LEU A 279 -28.22 -12.22 -16.59
N PRO A 280 -27.32 -12.32 -15.60
CA PRO A 280 -25.87 -12.53 -15.84
C PRO A 280 -25.57 -13.81 -16.61
N TYR A 281 -26.44 -14.83 -16.53
CA TYR A 281 -26.32 -16.08 -17.29
C TYR A 281 -26.28 -15.84 -18.82
N PHE A 282 -27.07 -14.88 -19.30
CA PHE A 282 -27.11 -14.52 -20.73
C PHE A 282 -26.32 -13.24 -21.06
N GLN A 283 -26.00 -12.44 -20.05
CA GLN A 283 -25.32 -11.15 -20.18
C GLN A 283 -24.01 -11.17 -19.41
N GLN A 284 -23.10 -12.06 -19.78
CA GLN A 284 -21.79 -12.21 -19.12
C GLN A 284 -20.92 -10.95 -19.17
N ASP A 285 -21.21 -10.03 -20.08
CA ASP A 285 -20.56 -8.71 -20.14
C ASP A 285 -20.75 -7.93 -18.83
N TYR A 286 -21.77 -8.20 -18.06
CA TYR A 286 -21.95 -7.63 -16.72
C TYR A 286 -20.71 -7.84 -15.84
N TYR A 287 -20.12 -9.05 -15.84
CA TYR A 287 -18.91 -9.34 -15.07
C TYR A 287 -17.61 -8.98 -15.81
N THR A 288 -17.57 -9.22 -17.11
CA THR A 288 -16.31 -9.06 -17.87
C THR A 288 -15.97 -7.61 -18.17
N THR A 289 -16.94 -6.69 -18.12
CA THR A 289 -16.74 -5.25 -18.30
C THR A 289 -16.70 -4.45 -17.01
N MET A 290 -16.76 -5.10 -15.84
CA MET A 290 -16.61 -4.39 -14.57
C MET A 290 -15.27 -3.64 -14.52
N PRO A 291 -15.28 -2.32 -14.23
CA PRO A 291 -14.04 -1.56 -14.18
C PRO A 291 -13.21 -1.95 -12.95
N PRO A 292 -11.90 -1.77 -12.99
CA PRO A 292 -11.01 -2.08 -11.87
C PRO A 292 -11.42 -1.41 -10.55
N SER A 293 -12.03 -0.23 -10.61
CA SER A 293 -12.50 0.48 -9.40
C SER A 293 -13.55 -0.31 -8.60
N ALA A 294 -14.30 -1.23 -9.24
CA ALA A 294 -15.26 -2.08 -8.57
C ALA A 294 -14.59 -3.10 -7.61
N PHE A 295 -13.31 -3.33 -7.77
CA PHE A 295 -12.50 -4.26 -6.98
C PHE A 295 -11.54 -3.53 -6.02
N ILE A 296 -11.74 -2.23 -5.80
CA ILE A 296 -11.01 -1.49 -4.77
C ILE A 296 -11.81 -1.58 -3.47
N GLU A 297 -11.32 -2.38 -2.54
CA GLU A 297 -11.87 -2.50 -1.22
C GLU A 297 -11.51 -1.29 -0.37
N LYS A 298 -12.52 -0.65 0.18
CA LYS A 298 -12.40 0.62 0.89
C LYS A 298 -12.24 0.42 2.39
N ASN A 299 -11.44 1.29 3.02
CA ASN A 299 -11.27 1.31 4.47
C ASN A 299 -10.92 -0.07 5.03
N VAL A 300 -9.91 -0.70 4.46
CA VAL A 300 -9.44 -2.01 4.91
C VAL A 300 -8.73 -1.88 6.25
N ASN A 301 -9.23 -2.62 7.23
CA ASN A 301 -8.69 -2.65 8.57
C ASN A 301 -8.15 -4.04 8.89
N TRP A 302 -7.12 -4.11 9.73
CA TRP A 302 -6.71 -5.39 10.31
C TRP A 302 -6.17 -5.24 11.74
N LEU A 303 -6.33 -6.31 12.49
CA LEU A 303 -5.61 -6.58 13.71
C LEU A 303 -4.88 -7.91 13.55
N ARG A 304 -3.56 -7.90 13.66
CA ARG A 304 -2.70 -9.07 13.43
C ARG A 304 -1.80 -9.33 14.64
N LEU A 305 -1.77 -10.57 15.10
CA LEU A 305 -0.73 -11.03 16.02
C LEU A 305 0.49 -11.45 15.20
N ARG A 306 1.46 -10.53 15.12
CA ARG A 306 2.68 -10.70 14.33
C ARG A 306 3.61 -11.73 14.89
N ASP A 307 3.81 -11.64 16.21
CA ASP A 307 4.79 -12.43 16.94
C ASP A 307 4.30 -12.70 18.36
N MET A 308 4.49 -13.92 18.82
CA MET A 308 4.27 -14.32 20.19
C MET A 308 5.38 -15.28 20.61
N THR A 309 6.17 -14.88 21.59
CA THR A 309 7.31 -15.68 22.08
C THR A 309 7.19 -15.96 23.57
N LEU A 310 7.25 -17.23 23.93
CA LEU A 310 7.42 -17.67 25.31
C LEU A 310 8.84 -18.23 25.47
N ASN A 311 9.56 -17.70 26.46
CA ASN A 311 10.94 -18.10 26.72
C ASN A 311 11.10 -18.46 28.20
N TYR A 312 11.84 -19.53 28.47
CA TYR A 312 12.22 -19.98 29.81
C TYR A 312 13.73 -20.02 29.95
N THR A 313 14.26 -19.35 30.97
CA THR A 313 15.69 -19.37 31.30
C THR A 313 15.90 -20.26 32.50
N PHE A 314 16.72 -21.30 32.39
CA PHE A 314 17.00 -22.23 33.46
C PHE A 314 17.76 -21.54 34.61
N SER A 315 17.38 -21.86 35.83
CA SER A 315 17.98 -21.21 37.02
C SER A 315 19.44 -21.63 37.22
N ALA A 316 20.22 -20.73 37.82
CA ALA A 316 21.61 -21.04 38.19
C ALA A 316 21.72 -22.30 39.08
N LYS A 317 20.70 -22.54 39.94
CA LYS A 317 20.65 -23.74 40.79
C LYS A 317 20.60 -25.06 39.96
N PHE A 318 19.92 -25.02 38.81
CA PHE A 318 19.90 -26.15 37.87
C PHE A 318 21.22 -26.26 37.13
N LEU A 319 21.81 -25.15 36.65
CA LEU A 319 23.01 -25.08 35.87
C LEU A 319 24.26 -25.49 36.66
N ASN A 320 24.29 -25.23 37.96
CA ASN A 320 25.39 -25.67 38.85
C ASN A 320 25.60 -27.19 38.85
N LYS A 321 24.58 -27.95 38.43
CA LYS A 321 24.69 -29.41 38.27
C LYS A 321 25.39 -29.80 36.94
N VAL A 322 25.42 -28.86 35.98
CA VAL A 322 26.00 -29.06 34.64
C VAL A 322 27.09 -28.02 34.43
N LYS A 323 28.27 -28.26 35.00
CA LYS A 323 29.39 -27.30 35.15
C LYS A 323 29.87 -26.68 33.79
N ALA A 324 29.56 -27.30 32.67
CA ALA A 324 29.96 -26.81 31.36
C ALA A 324 29.07 -25.72 30.77
N ILE A 325 27.85 -25.51 31.30
CA ILE A 325 26.87 -24.59 30.74
C ILE A 325 26.65 -23.40 31.68
N LYS A 326 26.98 -22.20 31.27
CA LYS A 326 26.79 -20.96 32.05
C LYS A 326 25.37 -20.38 31.95
N ASN A 327 24.74 -20.55 30.78
CA ASN A 327 23.37 -20.11 30.57
C ASN A 327 22.65 -21.13 29.67
N LEU A 328 21.42 -21.43 30.00
CA LEU A 328 20.54 -22.30 29.20
C LEU A 328 19.14 -21.71 29.15
N GLY A 329 18.57 -21.60 27.98
CA GLY A 329 17.20 -21.16 27.75
C GLY A 329 16.52 -22.00 26.69
N ALA A 330 15.22 -22.12 26.78
CA ALA A 330 14.37 -22.72 25.76
C ALA A 330 13.27 -21.73 25.39
N PHE A 331 12.90 -21.69 24.11
CA PHE A 331 11.84 -20.80 23.64
C PHE A 331 10.96 -21.44 22.59
N VAL A 332 9.74 -20.93 22.50
CA VAL A 332 8.82 -21.15 21.39
C VAL A 332 8.33 -19.82 20.90
N THR A 333 8.36 -19.63 19.58
CA THR A 333 7.84 -18.44 18.89
C THR A 333 6.81 -18.87 17.87
N VAL A 334 5.70 -18.15 17.83
CA VAL A 334 4.66 -18.29 16.82
C VAL A 334 4.53 -16.97 16.08
N ASN A 335 4.53 -17.00 14.76
CA ASN A 335 4.35 -15.80 13.94
C ASN A 335 3.04 -15.89 13.17
N ASP A 336 2.41 -14.73 12.95
CA ASP A 336 1.18 -14.53 12.17
C ASP A 336 0.01 -15.46 12.58
N LEU A 337 -0.11 -15.74 13.90
CA LEU A 337 -1.10 -16.68 14.43
C LEU A 337 -2.54 -16.22 14.25
N VAL A 338 -2.80 -14.90 14.33
CA VAL A 338 -4.14 -14.32 14.28
C VAL A 338 -4.17 -13.18 13.28
N LEU A 339 -5.15 -13.20 12.39
CA LEU A 339 -5.51 -12.10 11.51
C LEU A 339 -7.03 -11.88 11.60
N ILE A 340 -7.43 -10.69 11.98
CA ILE A 340 -8.82 -10.22 11.96
C ILE A 340 -8.88 -9.04 11.00
N THR A 341 -9.69 -9.15 9.94
CA THR A 341 -9.77 -8.12 8.90
C THR A 341 -11.15 -8.11 8.25
N ASN A 342 -11.50 -6.98 7.64
CA ASN A 342 -12.65 -6.85 6.74
C ASN A 342 -12.26 -7.02 5.26
N TYR A 343 -10.98 -7.29 4.96
CA TYR A 343 -10.54 -7.58 3.60
C TYR A 343 -11.06 -8.94 3.13
N THR A 344 -11.56 -9.01 1.89
CA THR A 344 -12.17 -10.24 1.35
C THR A 344 -11.16 -11.19 0.71
N GLY A 345 -9.96 -10.70 0.36
CA GLY A 345 -8.87 -11.53 -0.16
C GLY A 345 -8.12 -12.31 0.91
N ALA A 346 -7.06 -12.99 0.51
CA ALA A 346 -6.32 -13.90 1.38
C ALA A 346 -5.57 -13.19 2.52
N ASP A 347 -4.96 -12.05 2.25
CA ASP A 347 -4.20 -11.26 3.25
C ASP A 347 -4.17 -9.78 2.84
N PRO A 348 -4.58 -8.84 3.70
CA PRO A 348 -4.57 -7.41 3.39
C PRO A 348 -3.16 -6.79 3.33
N ALA A 349 -2.15 -7.43 3.89
CA ALA A 349 -0.74 -6.99 3.80
C ALA A 349 -0.16 -7.35 2.42
N THR A 350 -0.86 -6.94 1.36
CA THR A 350 -0.52 -7.26 -0.02
C THR A 350 0.62 -6.40 -0.54
N ASN A 351 1.45 -7.00 -1.39
CA ASN A 351 2.49 -6.30 -2.11
C ASN A 351 2.68 -6.95 -3.48
N GLY A 352 2.01 -6.42 -4.50
CA GLY A 352 1.99 -6.94 -5.86
C GLY A 352 3.29 -6.74 -6.63
N ASN A 353 4.40 -7.26 -6.14
CA ASN A 353 5.74 -7.10 -6.74
C ASN A 353 5.88 -7.65 -8.17
N THR A 354 4.88 -8.37 -8.68
CA THR A 354 4.97 -9.08 -9.94
C THR A 354 4.62 -8.25 -11.17
N ALA A 355 4.04 -7.06 -11.00
CA ALA A 355 3.50 -6.28 -12.10
C ALA A 355 4.21 -4.94 -12.23
N SER A 356 5.44 -4.90 -12.70
CA SER A 356 6.20 -3.67 -12.97
C SER A 356 6.34 -2.71 -11.78
N THR A 357 5.88 -3.10 -10.61
CA THR A 357 5.92 -2.30 -9.40
C THR A 357 7.18 -2.61 -8.60
N ARG A 358 7.82 -1.57 -8.06
CA ARG A 358 9.04 -1.72 -7.28
C ARG A 358 8.82 -1.22 -5.85
N GLY A 359 9.25 -2.02 -4.88
CA GLY A 359 9.25 -1.65 -3.46
C GLY A 359 7.88 -1.28 -2.93
N VAL A 360 7.80 -0.17 -2.21
CA VAL A 360 6.57 0.31 -1.56
C VAL A 360 5.46 0.71 -2.53
N GLY A 361 5.78 0.94 -3.80
CA GLY A 361 4.80 1.26 -4.84
C GLY A 361 3.79 0.13 -5.09
N ALA A 362 4.13 -1.09 -4.72
CA ALA A 362 3.27 -2.28 -4.88
C ALA A 362 2.37 -2.58 -3.67
N ALA A 363 2.58 -1.93 -2.54
CA ALA A 363 1.74 -2.11 -1.35
C ALA A 363 0.30 -1.68 -1.65
N GLY A 364 -0.68 -2.48 -1.22
CA GLY A 364 -2.11 -2.24 -1.46
C GLY A 364 -2.61 -2.72 -2.83
N PHE A 365 -1.81 -3.51 -3.55
CA PHE A 365 -2.23 -4.21 -4.77
C PHE A 365 -2.14 -5.72 -4.54
N ASP A 366 -3.25 -6.42 -4.66
CA ASP A 366 -3.33 -7.88 -4.59
C ASP A 366 -3.32 -8.48 -6.01
N TYR A 367 -2.35 -9.36 -6.27
CA TYR A 367 -2.20 -10.10 -7.54
C TYR A 367 -1.91 -11.57 -7.29
N GLY A 368 -2.87 -12.29 -6.71
CA GLY A 368 -2.67 -13.68 -6.34
C GLY A 368 -1.69 -13.82 -5.17
N ASN A 369 -1.67 -12.83 -4.29
CA ASN A 369 -0.83 -12.87 -3.11
C ASN A 369 -1.25 -14.01 -2.19
N ILE A 370 -0.26 -14.75 -1.73
CA ILE A 370 -0.46 -15.83 -0.76
C ILE A 370 -0.44 -15.21 0.64
N ALA A 371 -1.37 -15.64 1.50
CA ALA A 371 -1.37 -15.23 2.90
C ALA A 371 -0.08 -15.64 3.60
N ASN A 372 0.36 -14.84 4.56
CA ASN A 372 1.50 -15.19 5.40
C ASN A 372 1.20 -16.51 6.15
N PRO A 373 2.10 -17.50 6.08
CA PRO A 373 1.90 -18.76 6.80
C PRO A 373 2.10 -18.55 8.31
N VAL A 374 1.28 -19.23 9.10
CA VAL A 374 1.56 -19.40 10.53
C VAL A 374 2.83 -20.24 10.67
N SER A 375 3.83 -19.73 11.37
CA SER A 375 5.08 -20.46 11.61
C SER A 375 5.36 -20.67 13.09
N TRP A 376 5.90 -21.85 13.42
CA TRP A 376 6.30 -22.24 14.75
C TRP A 376 7.81 -22.47 14.80
N ASN A 377 8.48 -21.78 15.70
CA ASN A 377 9.92 -21.91 15.90
C ASN A 377 10.19 -22.34 17.34
N PHE A 378 10.97 -23.42 17.48
CA PHE A 378 11.41 -23.93 18.77
C PHE A 378 12.93 -23.86 18.83
N GLY A 379 13.46 -23.46 19.98
CA GLY A 379 14.89 -23.39 20.09
C GLY A 379 15.41 -23.51 21.53
N ILE A 380 16.67 -23.90 21.60
CA ILE A 380 17.46 -23.94 22.84
C ILE A 380 18.67 -23.03 22.63
N ARG A 381 18.95 -22.18 23.61
CA ARG A 381 20.14 -21.33 23.65
C ARG A 381 21.01 -21.76 24.81
N ALA A 382 22.25 -22.13 24.52
CA ALA A 382 23.24 -22.48 25.53
C ALA A 382 24.48 -21.60 25.38
N ALA A 383 25.01 -21.12 26.53
CA ALA A 383 26.32 -20.48 26.61
C ALA A 383 27.25 -21.32 27.52
N PHE A 384 28.45 -21.53 27.09
CA PHE A 384 29.48 -22.37 27.75
C PHE A 384 30.55 -21.51 28.43
#